data_8cf07e6fcc9e379bad0e602719b325fd
#
_entry.id   8cf07e6fcc9e379bad0e602719b325fd
#
_cell.length_a   1.000
_cell.length_b   1.000
_cell.length_c   1.000
_cell.angle_alpha   90.00
_cell.angle_beta   90.00
_cell.angle_gamma   90.00
#
_symmetry.space_group_name_H-M   'P 1'
#
loop_
_entity.id
_entity.type
_entity.pdbx_description
1 polymer ?
#
loop_
_entity_poly.entity_id
_entity_poly.type
_entity_poly.pdbx_seq_one_letter_code
_entity_poly.pdbx_strand_id
1 'polypeptide(L)'
;EIDIRDDYWGKKPKGVKTIKLVPAGTAGNIQSQITQGKVDWAEGGDPGVITSFLPMDKDHNGYNYYADGSTRGIILSTHSLPTSDVAVRKALRASVDMGVVAKAGGVGYTVPSVTGLDPVIYANMLKPEFKKPMAPDVEAAKKFLKDAGWTVQNGNLCKDGKEYPLQLTIRNDNPVEMATMPIVVSQWKDNLGINVKFTPLPKEVFDPAQAMGEYDMSLWTTNAAGGAFNAYTMYMQTKNYKLGDKKADGNYGRWKCSKEADEAIANLPKVPQDDIKEITRRRQILQQAVYDDAPYIPVQNSGTGGMYTTKKWSGLKKAEDVDYFPRASGYNNMIHTVNDFD
;
A
#
# COMPACT_ATOMS: atom_id res chain seq x y z
N GLU A 1 -15.32 -21.16 14.26
CA GLU A 1 -14.52 -22.40 14.25
C GLU A 1 -14.67 -23.08 12.88
N ILE A 2 -13.61 -23.74 12.43
CA ILE A 2 -13.59 -24.52 11.18
C ILE A 2 -13.07 -25.91 11.54
N ASP A 3 -13.93 -26.92 11.39
CA ASP A 3 -13.56 -28.30 11.66
C ASP A 3 -13.09 -28.97 10.36
N ILE A 4 -12.03 -29.76 10.46
CA ILE A 4 -11.52 -30.56 9.35
C ILE A 4 -12.31 -31.84 9.27
N ARG A 5 -13.01 -32.06 8.14
CA ARG A 5 -13.86 -33.22 7.93
C ARG A 5 -13.05 -34.52 7.86
N ASP A 6 -13.56 -35.56 8.47
CA ASP A 6 -12.94 -36.89 8.41
C ASP A 6 -12.98 -37.51 6.99
N ASP A 7 -13.95 -37.10 6.17
CA ASP A 7 -14.12 -37.53 4.79
C ASP A 7 -13.56 -36.55 3.75
N TYR A 8 -12.68 -35.61 4.17
CA TYR A 8 -12.05 -34.68 3.24
C TYR A 8 -11.20 -35.43 2.20
N TRP A 9 -11.42 -35.17 0.94
CA TRP A 9 -10.80 -35.86 -0.19
C TRP A 9 -9.32 -35.51 -0.42
N GLY A 10 -8.87 -34.35 0.08
CA GLY A 10 -7.49 -33.88 -0.07
C GLY A 10 -6.56 -34.33 1.06
N LYS A 11 -5.33 -33.81 1.06
CA LYS A 11 -4.36 -34.02 2.15
C LYS A 11 -4.94 -33.44 3.44
N LYS A 12 -4.96 -34.23 4.51
CA LYS A 12 -5.39 -33.80 5.84
C LYS A 12 -4.19 -33.41 6.70
N PRO A 13 -4.31 -32.39 7.55
CA PRO A 13 -3.30 -32.13 8.57
C PRO A 13 -3.24 -33.27 9.58
N LYS A 14 -2.06 -33.59 10.06
CA LYS A 14 -1.88 -34.72 10.97
C LYS A 14 -2.28 -34.39 12.41
N GLY A 15 -2.01 -33.16 12.86
CA GLY A 15 -2.19 -32.75 14.25
C GLY A 15 -3.36 -31.79 14.49
N VAL A 16 -3.94 -31.20 13.43
CA VAL A 16 -4.99 -30.17 13.56
C VAL A 16 -6.35 -30.73 13.20
N LYS A 17 -7.30 -30.64 14.13
CA LYS A 17 -8.71 -31.03 13.94
C LYS A 17 -9.62 -29.83 13.76
N THR A 18 -9.37 -28.75 14.49
CA THR A 18 -10.20 -27.55 14.50
C THR A 18 -9.32 -26.30 14.40
N ILE A 19 -9.71 -25.35 13.58
CA ILE A 19 -9.12 -24.01 13.47
C ILE A 19 -10.08 -23.03 14.13
N LYS A 20 -9.61 -22.32 15.15
CA LYS A 20 -10.38 -21.26 15.81
C LYS A 20 -9.95 -19.89 15.29
N LEU A 21 -10.87 -19.17 14.66
CA LEU A 21 -10.65 -17.79 14.26
C LEU A 21 -10.96 -16.88 15.44
N VAL A 22 -9.96 -16.18 15.94
CA VAL A 22 -10.07 -15.29 17.08
C VAL A 22 -9.96 -13.85 16.60
N PRO A 23 -10.93 -12.96 16.91
CA PRO A 23 -10.80 -11.54 16.64
C PRO A 23 -9.59 -10.96 17.37
N ALA A 24 -8.60 -10.49 16.63
CA ALA A 24 -7.33 -10.06 17.21
C ALA A 24 -7.34 -8.59 17.66
N GLY A 25 -8.23 -7.77 17.09
CA GLY A 25 -8.25 -6.34 17.37
C GLY A 25 -7.09 -5.59 16.69
N THR A 26 -6.29 -4.88 17.48
CA THR A 26 -5.13 -4.14 16.97
C THR A 26 -3.87 -5.00 16.89
N ALA A 27 -2.88 -4.60 16.07
CA ALA A 27 -1.61 -5.33 15.91
C ALA A 27 -0.85 -5.52 17.24
N GLY A 28 -0.85 -4.53 18.13
CA GLY A 28 -0.26 -4.67 19.47
C GLY A 28 -0.94 -5.76 20.33
N ASN A 29 -2.26 -5.96 20.15
CA ASN A 29 -2.98 -7.04 20.79
C ASN A 29 -2.58 -8.41 20.22
N ILE A 30 -2.30 -8.52 18.92
CA ILE A 30 -1.87 -9.76 18.27
C ILE A 30 -0.59 -10.29 18.93
N GLN A 31 0.44 -9.45 19.03
CA GLN A 31 1.70 -9.83 19.65
C GLN A 31 1.48 -10.32 21.10
N SER A 32 0.69 -9.59 21.87
CA SER A 32 0.35 -9.96 23.25
C SER A 32 -0.40 -11.30 23.32
N GLN A 33 -1.36 -11.54 22.44
CA GLN A 33 -2.14 -12.78 22.41
C GLN A 33 -1.27 -14.00 22.05
N ILE A 34 -0.35 -13.86 21.09
CA ILE A 34 0.59 -14.92 20.72
C ILE A 34 1.53 -15.22 21.90
N THR A 35 2.11 -14.18 22.50
CA THR A 35 3.02 -14.33 23.66
C THR A 35 2.34 -15.01 24.85
N GLN A 36 1.05 -14.74 25.07
CA GLN A 36 0.23 -15.38 26.11
C GLN A 36 -0.28 -16.77 25.73
N GLY A 37 0.02 -17.26 24.53
CA GLY A 37 -0.44 -18.56 24.02
C GLY A 37 -1.95 -18.66 23.77
N LYS A 38 -2.63 -17.52 23.59
CA LYS A 38 -4.06 -17.45 23.23
C LYS A 38 -4.30 -17.61 21.74
N VAL A 39 -3.32 -17.23 20.93
CA VAL A 39 -3.30 -17.35 19.47
C VAL A 39 -1.95 -17.96 19.09
N ASP A 40 -1.95 -18.91 18.20
CA ASP A 40 -0.73 -19.58 17.75
C ASP A 40 -0.18 -18.98 16.44
N TRP A 41 -1.05 -18.36 15.65
CA TRP A 41 -0.71 -17.80 14.36
C TRP A 41 -1.66 -16.64 14.01
N ALA A 42 -1.13 -15.51 13.56
CA ALA A 42 -1.92 -14.32 13.21
C ALA A 42 -1.34 -13.61 11.99
N GLU A 43 -2.22 -13.06 11.15
CA GLU A 43 -1.83 -12.21 10.03
C GLU A 43 -1.85 -10.74 10.44
N GLY A 44 -0.84 -10.00 10.02
CA GLY A 44 -0.72 -8.57 10.21
C GLY A 44 0.74 -8.12 10.19
N GLY A 45 0.98 -6.91 9.69
CA GLY A 45 2.27 -6.25 9.75
C GLY A 45 2.46 -5.59 11.12
N ASP A 46 3.65 -5.71 11.67
CA ASP A 46 4.06 -5.02 12.89
C ASP A 46 5.48 -4.47 12.70
N PRO A 47 5.68 -3.14 12.75
CA PRO A 47 7.01 -2.54 12.68
C PRO A 47 7.97 -3.03 13.76
N GLY A 48 7.43 -3.44 14.90
CA GLY A 48 8.19 -3.96 16.06
C GLY A 48 8.56 -5.44 16.00
N VAL A 49 8.15 -6.17 14.96
CA VAL A 49 8.35 -7.63 14.90
C VAL A 49 9.81 -8.04 15.15
N ILE A 50 10.77 -7.40 14.47
CA ILE A 50 12.20 -7.75 14.64
C ILE A 50 12.73 -7.33 16.00
N THR A 51 12.30 -6.19 16.51
CA THR A 51 12.88 -5.58 17.71
C THR A 51 12.20 -6.01 18.99
N SER A 52 10.95 -6.45 18.94
CA SER A 52 10.19 -6.85 20.12
C SER A 52 9.76 -8.32 20.08
N PHE A 53 9.02 -8.75 19.05
CA PHE A 53 8.40 -10.08 19.06
C PHE A 53 9.39 -11.23 18.86
N LEU A 54 10.23 -11.18 17.81
CA LEU A 54 11.17 -12.28 17.54
C LEU A 54 12.19 -12.48 18.67
N PRO A 55 12.75 -11.43 19.32
CA PRO A 55 13.69 -11.60 20.41
C PRO A 55 13.11 -12.17 21.71
N MET A 56 11.78 -12.10 21.91
CA MET A 56 11.13 -12.64 23.13
C MET A 56 11.28 -14.16 23.25
N ASP A 57 11.26 -14.86 22.12
CA ASP A 57 11.44 -16.31 22.07
C ASP A 57 11.99 -16.71 20.69
N LYS A 58 13.31 -16.69 20.58
CA LYS A 58 14.00 -16.91 19.29
C LYS A 58 13.82 -18.33 18.74
N ASP A 59 13.52 -19.27 19.62
CA ASP A 59 13.41 -20.68 19.23
C ASP A 59 12.01 -21.01 18.69
N HIS A 60 11.00 -20.24 19.10
CA HIS A 60 9.60 -20.55 18.76
C HIS A 60 8.88 -19.44 17.99
N ASN A 61 9.26 -18.17 18.18
CA ASN A 61 8.60 -17.06 17.49
C ASN A 61 9.15 -16.88 16.08
N GLY A 62 8.25 -16.77 15.13
CA GLY A 62 8.61 -16.53 13.76
C GLY A 62 7.69 -15.52 13.06
N TYR A 63 8.13 -15.09 11.89
CA TYR A 63 7.40 -14.16 11.05
C TYR A 63 7.53 -14.58 9.59
N ASN A 64 6.41 -14.80 8.93
CA ASN A 64 6.34 -15.00 7.49
C ASN A 64 5.97 -13.70 6.81
N TYR A 65 6.63 -13.38 5.72
CA TYR A 65 6.31 -12.23 4.89
C TYR A 65 6.26 -12.65 3.42
N TYR A 66 5.23 -12.16 2.74
CA TYR A 66 5.05 -12.36 1.31
C TYR A 66 4.79 -11.01 0.63
N ALA A 67 5.65 -10.65 -0.32
CA ALA A 67 5.44 -9.51 -1.18
C ALA A 67 4.39 -9.85 -2.25
N ASP A 68 3.23 -9.23 -2.18
CA ASP A 68 2.11 -9.48 -3.09
C ASP A 68 2.05 -8.46 -4.25
N GLY A 69 3.04 -7.58 -4.34
CA GLY A 69 3.09 -6.50 -5.33
C GLY A 69 2.17 -5.32 -5.01
N SER A 70 1.56 -5.30 -3.84
CA SER A 70 0.79 -4.14 -3.39
C SER A 70 1.69 -2.96 -3.08
N THR A 71 1.22 -1.76 -3.38
CA THR A 71 1.89 -0.51 -3.03
C THR A 71 0.97 0.36 -2.21
N ARG A 72 1.49 0.96 -1.16
CA ARG A 72 0.82 2.04 -0.43
C ARG A 72 1.13 3.36 -1.12
N GLY A 73 0.10 4.15 -1.34
CA GLY A 73 0.23 5.44 -1.98
C GLY A 73 -0.61 6.51 -1.31
N ILE A 74 -0.06 7.71 -1.21
CA ILE A 74 -0.80 8.90 -0.80
C ILE A 74 -1.54 9.41 -2.03
N ILE A 75 -2.87 9.30 -2.00
CA ILE A 75 -3.76 9.81 -3.03
C ILE A 75 -3.97 11.30 -2.79
N LEU A 76 -3.83 12.08 -3.85
CA LEU A 76 -4.02 13.52 -3.81
C LEU A 76 -5.35 13.88 -4.48
N SER A 77 -6.09 14.80 -3.87
CA SER A 77 -7.27 15.40 -4.50
C SER A 77 -6.85 16.17 -5.75
N THR A 78 -7.38 15.81 -6.93
CA THR A 78 -6.99 16.46 -8.19
C THR A 78 -7.99 17.52 -8.67
N HIS A 79 -9.01 17.85 -7.88
CA HIS A 79 -10.08 18.79 -8.26
C HIS A 79 -10.04 20.11 -7.49
N SER A 80 -9.19 20.23 -6.47
CA SER A 80 -9.05 21.44 -5.65
C SER A 80 -7.59 21.80 -5.41
N LEU A 81 -7.29 23.10 -5.39
CA LEU A 81 -5.96 23.59 -5.02
C LEU A 81 -5.64 23.27 -3.55
N PRO A 82 -4.38 23.02 -3.24
CA PRO A 82 -3.21 23.11 -4.13
C PRO A 82 -2.92 21.81 -4.89
N THR A 83 -3.50 20.69 -4.50
CA THR A 83 -3.18 19.36 -5.03
C THR A 83 -3.75 19.11 -6.44
N SER A 84 -4.65 19.95 -6.94
CA SER A 84 -5.05 19.91 -8.36
C SER A 84 -3.92 20.38 -9.32
N ASP A 85 -2.95 21.14 -8.81
CA ASP A 85 -1.77 21.53 -9.60
C ASP A 85 -0.76 20.38 -9.66
N VAL A 86 -0.43 19.93 -10.87
CA VAL A 86 0.50 18.82 -11.09
C VAL A 86 1.91 19.13 -10.56
N ALA A 87 2.32 20.40 -10.55
CA ALA A 87 3.61 20.81 -10.03
C ALA A 87 3.71 20.56 -8.52
N VAL A 88 2.63 20.84 -7.79
CA VAL A 88 2.55 20.55 -6.35
C VAL A 88 2.63 19.04 -6.11
N ARG A 89 1.88 18.23 -6.85
CA ARG A 89 1.92 16.78 -6.71
C ARG A 89 3.31 16.21 -6.98
N LYS A 90 3.98 16.68 -8.04
CA LYS A 90 5.36 16.30 -8.40
C LYS A 90 6.35 16.73 -7.32
N ALA A 91 6.20 17.93 -6.77
CA ALA A 91 7.06 18.42 -5.70
C ALA A 91 6.93 17.60 -4.42
N LEU A 92 5.72 17.33 -3.98
CA LEU A 92 5.48 16.47 -2.81
C LEU A 92 6.05 15.06 -3.01
N ARG A 93 5.92 14.50 -4.23
CA ARG A 93 6.48 13.18 -4.56
C ARG A 93 8.01 13.18 -4.54
N ALA A 94 8.64 14.16 -5.16
CA ALA A 94 10.09 14.18 -5.34
C ALA A 94 10.86 14.55 -4.06
N SER A 95 10.21 15.15 -3.06
CA SER A 95 10.86 15.67 -1.87
C SER A 95 11.02 14.66 -0.71
N VAL A 96 10.54 13.42 -0.87
CA VAL A 96 10.55 12.42 0.20
C VAL A 96 11.50 11.27 -0.11
N ASP A 97 12.37 10.94 0.85
CA ASP A 97 13.17 9.71 0.84
C ASP A 97 12.31 8.53 1.29
N MET A 98 11.81 7.79 0.30
CA MET A 98 10.98 6.61 0.55
C MET A 98 11.79 5.42 1.09
N GLY A 99 13.13 5.43 1.01
CA GLY A 99 13.99 4.44 1.64
C GLY A 99 13.88 4.48 3.17
N VAL A 100 13.88 5.68 3.74
CA VAL A 100 13.66 5.88 5.18
C VAL A 100 12.27 5.44 5.59
N VAL A 101 11.25 5.76 4.78
CA VAL A 101 9.86 5.38 5.05
C VAL A 101 9.67 3.85 4.99
N ALA A 102 10.19 3.20 3.96
CA ALA A 102 10.12 1.75 3.80
C ALA A 102 10.80 1.02 4.97
N LYS A 103 11.99 1.49 5.38
CA LYS A 103 12.72 0.93 6.53
C LYS A 103 11.91 1.03 7.83
N ALA A 104 11.22 2.12 8.05
CA ALA A 104 10.36 2.31 9.23
C ALA A 104 9.10 1.43 9.19
N GLY A 105 8.67 0.98 8.02
CA GLY A 105 7.55 0.05 7.84
C GLY A 105 7.84 -1.37 8.37
N GLY A 106 9.11 -1.74 8.49
CA GLY A 106 9.54 -3.02 9.04
C GLY A 106 9.96 -4.04 7.98
N VAL A 107 9.78 -5.32 8.29
CA VAL A 107 10.23 -6.43 7.44
C VAL A 107 9.53 -6.46 6.10
N GLY A 108 10.30 -6.56 5.02
CA GLY A 108 9.82 -6.77 3.65
C GLY A 108 9.32 -5.52 2.93
N TYR A 109 9.18 -4.39 3.61
CA TYR A 109 8.79 -3.15 2.93
C TYR A 109 9.95 -2.58 2.11
N THR A 110 9.66 -2.25 0.85
CA THR A 110 10.64 -1.75 -0.11
C THR A 110 10.15 -0.49 -0.82
N VAL A 111 11.06 0.19 -1.52
CA VAL A 111 10.75 1.41 -2.26
C VAL A 111 10.10 1.05 -3.60
N PRO A 112 8.91 1.59 -3.91
CA PRO A 112 8.26 1.39 -5.20
C PRO A 112 8.97 2.16 -6.32
N SER A 113 8.62 1.81 -7.55
CA SER A 113 8.93 2.68 -8.68
C SER A 113 8.12 3.97 -8.59
N VAL A 114 8.55 4.98 -9.34
CA VAL A 114 7.82 6.27 -9.41
C VAL A 114 6.38 6.13 -9.95
N THR A 115 6.08 5.01 -10.59
CA THR A 115 4.75 4.67 -11.12
C THR A 115 3.91 3.84 -10.13
N GLY A 116 4.42 3.56 -8.92
CA GLY A 116 3.71 2.82 -7.89
C GLY A 116 3.67 1.32 -8.08
N LEU A 117 4.52 0.76 -8.93
CA LEU A 117 4.68 -0.69 -9.06
C LEU A 117 5.94 -1.14 -8.34
N ASP A 118 5.91 -2.36 -7.81
CA ASP A 118 7.10 -3.00 -7.26
C ASP A 118 8.09 -3.29 -8.39
N PRO A 119 9.31 -2.71 -8.36
CA PRO A 119 10.27 -2.84 -9.44
C PRO A 119 10.87 -4.25 -9.56
N VAL A 120 10.74 -5.09 -8.54
CA VAL A 120 11.19 -6.49 -8.55
C VAL A 120 10.09 -7.38 -9.13
N ILE A 121 8.89 -7.31 -8.57
CA ILE A 121 7.76 -8.17 -8.99
C ILE A 121 7.33 -7.86 -10.43
N TYR A 122 7.31 -6.58 -10.79
CA TYR A 122 6.84 -6.13 -12.10
C TYR A 122 7.96 -5.77 -13.08
N ALA A 123 9.20 -6.23 -12.84
CA ALA A 123 10.39 -5.89 -13.63
C ALA A 123 10.20 -6.03 -15.15
N ASN A 124 9.48 -7.09 -15.58
CA ASN A 124 9.23 -7.37 -17.00
C ASN A 124 8.11 -6.51 -17.62
N MET A 125 7.33 -5.81 -16.80
CA MET A 125 6.19 -5.00 -17.22
C MET A 125 6.48 -3.50 -17.17
N LEU A 126 7.52 -3.11 -16.43
CA LEU A 126 7.91 -1.72 -16.27
C LEU A 126 8.64 -1.20 -17.51
N LYS A 127 8.37 0.05 -17.87
CA LYS A 127 9.22 0.78 -18.81
C LYS A 127 10.65 0.85 -18.26
N PRO A 128 11.68 0.79 -19.14
CA PRO A 128 13.07 0.77 -18.69
C PRO A 128 13.43 1.90 -17.71
N GLU A 129 12.95 3.11 -17.97
CA GLU A 129 13.16 4.28 -17.14
C GLU A 129 12.51 4.21 -15.75
N PHE A 130 11.49 3.36 -15.57
CA PHE A 130 10.76 3.18 -14.32
C PHE A 130 11.15 1.93 -13.52
N LYS A 131 12.15 1.18 -13.99
CA LYS A 131 12.61 -0.04 -13.30
C LYS A 131 13.38 0.22 -12.00
N LYS A 132 13.83 1.45 -11.81
CA LYS A 132 14.54 1.82 -10.58
C LYS A 132 13.55 2.20 -9.47
N PRO A 133 13.87 1.88 -8.22
CA PRO A 133 13.16 2.46 -7.08
C PRO A 133 13.19 3.99 -7.14
N MET A 134 12.15 4.62 -6.64
CA MET A 134 12.06 6.07 -6.57
C MET A 134 13.12 6.61 -5.60
N ALA A 135 13.87 7.63 -6.03
CA ALA A 135 14.83 8.36 -5.22
C ALA A 135 14.36 9.80 -4.99
N PRO A 136 14.70 10.43 -3.86
CA PRO A 136 14.36 11.82 -3.62
C PRO A 136 15.18 12.76 -4.51
N ASP A 137 14.55 13.86 -4.93
CA ASP A 137 15.20 14.98 -5.60
C ASP A 137 14.57 16.29 -5.10
N VAL A 138 15.10 16.81 -4.00
CA VAL A 138 14.57 17.99 -3.32
C VAL A 138 14.73 19.26 -4.18
N GLU A 139 15.80 19.36 -4.95
CA GLU A 139 16.02 20.52 -5.83
C GLU A 139 15.03 20.53 -7.00
N ALA A 140 14.75 19.37 -7.61
CA ALA A 140 13.68 19.26 -8.60
C ALA A 140 12.32 19.57 -7.96
N ALA A 141 12.05 19.15 -6.73
CA ALA A 141 10.81 19.45 -6.04
C ALA A 141 10.61 20.96 -5.84
N LYS A 142 11.63 21.66 -5.36
CA LYS A 142 11.60 23.13 -5.23
C LYS A 142 11.43 23.83 -6.58
N LYS A 143 12.08 23.31 -7.62
CA LYS A 143 11.95 23.83 -8.97
C LYS A 143 10.53 23.70 -9.51
N PHE A 144 9.86 22.56 -9.31
CA PHE A 144 8.46 22.37 -9.71
C PHE A 144 7.55 23.44 -9.10
N LEU A 145 7.68 23.71 -7.81
CA LEU A 145 6.89 24.74 -7.13
C LEU A 145 7.17 26.14 -7.71
N LYS A 146 8.45 26.48 -7.82
CA LYS A 146 8.89 27.80 -8.31
C LYS A 146 8.40 28.07 -9.74
N ASP A 147 8.58 27.11 -10.65
CA ASP A 147 8.22 27.27 -12.06
C ASP A 147 6.70 27.41 -12.25
N ALA A 148 5.91 26.86 -11.33
CA ALA A 148 4.45 26.99 -11.32
C ALA A 148 3.93 28.19 -10.50
N GLY A 149 4.83 29.05 -9.99
CA GLY A 149 4.47 30.25 -9.24
C GLY A 149 4.05 30.00 -7.79
N TRP A 150 4.38 28.82 -7.23
CA TRP A 150 4.15 28.51 -5.84
C TRP A 150 5.31 28.99 -4.94
N THR A 151 4.96 29.54 -3.80
CA THR A 151 5.89 29.85 -2.69
C THR A 151 5.42 29.16 -1.42
N VAL A 152 6.26 29.18 -0.39
CA VAL A 152 5.87 28.69 0.95
C VAL A 152 5.93 29.86 1.92
N GLN A 153 4.83 30.11 2.63
CA GLN A 153 4.70 31.17 3.64
C GLN A 153 4.01 30.59 4.88
N ASN A 154 4.53 30.86 6.05
CA ASN A 154 4.00 30.35 7.32
C ASN A 154 3.83 28.82 7.38
N GLY A 155 4.58 28.08 6.55
CA GLY A 155 4.44 26.64 6.41
C GLY A 155 3.32 26.19 5.45
N ASN A 156 2.63 27.10 4.78
CA ASN A 156 1.60 26.78 3.79
C ASN A 156 2.10 27.05 2.37
N LEU A 157 1.60 26.29 1.40
CA LEU A 157 1.73 26.64 -0.01
C LEU A 157 0.97 27.93 -0.27
N CYS A 158 1.59 28.85 -1.02
CA CYS A 158 1.01 30.15 -1.34
C CYS A 158 1.08 30.41 -2.85
N LYS A 159 -0.02 30.86 -3.44
CA LYS A 159 -0.13 31.27 -4.84
C LYS A 159 -1.11 32.43 -4.97
N ASP A 160 -0.73 33.45 -5.72
CA ASP A 160 -1.54 34.66 -5.94
C ASP A 160 -1.97 35.34 -4.62
N GLY A 161 -1.09 35.35 -3.62
CA GLY A 161 -1.34 35.94 -2.30
C GLY A 161 -2.27 35.15 -1.38
N LYS A 162 -2.71 33.97 -1.80
CA LYS A 162 -3.57 33.08 -0.99
C LYS A 162 -2.77 31.90 -0.45
N GLU A 163 -2.93 31.61 0.83
CA GLU A 163 -2.39 30.43 1.49
C GLU A 163 -3.30 29.22 1.35
N TYR A 164 -2.67 28.06 1.19
CA TYR A 164 -3.34 26.76 1.04
C TYR A 164 -2.73 25.78 2.03
N PRO A 165 -3.32 25.62 3.22
CA PRO A 165 -2.92 24.59 4.17
C PRO A 165 -3.17 23.20 3.57
N LEU A 166 -2.34 22.21 3.94
CA LEU A 166 -2.48 20.82 3.50
C LEU A 166 -2.77 19.91 4.67
N GLN A 167 -3.60 18.91 4.42
CA GLN A 167 -3.93 17.85 5.38
C GLN A 167 -3.72 16.47 4.75
N LEU A 168 -3.03 15.58 5.50
CA LEU A 168 -2.96 14.16 5.22
C LEU A 168 -3.85 13.41 6.19
N THR A 169 -4.90 12.77 5.66
CA THR A 169 -5.85 11.99 6.43
C THR A 169 -5.61 10.50 6.19
N ILE A 170 -5.47 9.73 7.26
CA ILE A 170 -5.27 8.28 7.18
C ILE A 170 -6.16 7.54 8.19
N ARG A 171 -6.24 6.22 8.05
CA ARG A 171 -6.84 5.37 9.10
C ARG A 171 -5.87 5.22 10.26
N ASN A 172 -6.41 5.17 11.47
CA ASN A 172 -5.60 5.02 12.69
C ASN A 172 -5.41 3.56 13.16
N ASP A 173 -6.03 2.61 12.47
CA ASP A 173 -6.00 1.18 12.82
C ASP A 173 -4.84 0.39 12.17
N ASN A 174 -4.05 1.01 11.33
CA ASN A 174 -2.89 0.40 10.70
C ASN A 174 -1.58 0.89 11.37
N PRO A 175 -0.87 0.03 12.12
CA PRO A 175 0.32 0.45 12.87
C PRO A 175 1.49 0.84 11.96
N VAL A 176 1.60 0.24 10.77
CA VAL A 176 2.65 0.59 9.80
C VAL A 176 2.42 1.99 9.26
N GLU A 177 1.19 2.35 8.92
CA GLU A 177 0.84 3.69 8.44
C GLU A 177 1.03 4.74 9.53
N MET A 178 0.65 4.42 10.76
CA MET A 178 0.86 5.29 11.92
C MET A 178 2.35 5.52 12.23
N ALA A 179 3.22 4.55 11.93
CA ALA A 179 4.67 4.69 12.11
C ALA A 179 5.33 5.45 10.95
N THR A 180 4.85 5.27 9.72
CA THR A 180 5.55 5.75 8.51
C THR A 180 5.08 7.11 8.02
N MET A 181 3.80 7.44 8.13
CA MET A 181 3.28 8.72 7.61
C MET A 181 3.78 9.96 8.33
N PRO A 182 4.02 9.97 9.65
CA PRO A 182 4.70 11.10 10.31
C PRO A 182 6.09 11.40 9.74
N ILE A 183 6.81 10.38 9.25
CA ILE A 183 8.12 10.56 8.62
C ILE A 183 7.97 11.32 7.29
N VAL A 184 6.96 10.97 6.49
CA VAL A 184 6.66 11.67 5.24
C VAL A 184 6.33 13.13 5.51
N VAL A 185 5.46 13.39 6.49
CA VAL A 185 5.06 14.75 6.88
C VAL A 185 6.26 15.57 7.37
N SER A 186 7.15 14.96 8.19
CA SER A 186 8.39 15.62 8.63
C SER A 186 9.29 15.99 7.45
N GLN A 187 9.46 15.09 6.48
CA GLN A 187 10.31 15.37 5.32
C GLN A 187 9.73 16.48 4.44
N TRP A 188 8.41 16.63 4.28
CA TRP A 188 7.83 17.78 3.59
C TRP A 188 8.14 19.10 4.30
N LYS A 189 8.10 19.10 5.63
CA LYS A 189 8.48 20.25 6.42
C LYS A 189 9.97 20.58 6.26
N ASP A 190 10.83 19.58 6.41
CA ASP A 190 12.29 19.77 6.41
C ASP A 190 12.82 20.13 5.02
N ASN A 191 12.29 19.54 3.96
CA ASN A 191 12.78 19.70 2.60
C ASN A 191 12.13 20.86 1.83
N LEU A 192 10.83 21.13 2.08
CA LEU A 192 10.06 22.15 1.36
C LEU A 192 9.54 23.28 2.26
N GLY A 193 9.64 23.15 3.58
CA GLY A 193 9.06 24.10 4.52
C GLY A 193 7.53 24.00 4.66
N ILE A 194 6.90 22.92 4.13
CA ILE A 194 5.44 22.76 4.13
C ILE A 194 4.98 22.01 5.37
N ASN A 195 4.15 22.65 6.19
CA ASN A 195 3.52 22.04 7.35
C ASN A 195 2.24 21.31 6.91
N VAL A 196 2.27 19.99 6.85
CA VAL A 196 1.09 19.18 6.56
C VAL A 196 0.44 18.75 7.87
N LYS A 197 -0.85 19.02 8.02
CA LYS A 197 -1.62 18.53 9.19
C LYS A 197 -1.83 17.02 9.05
N PHE A 198 -1.25 16.25 9.97
CA PHE A 198 -1.46 14.81 10.04
C PHE A 198 -2.73 14.50 10.84
N THR A 199 -3.68 13.77 10.22
CA THR A 199 -5.01 13.54 10.80
C THR A 199 -5.39 12.05 10.68
N PRO A 200 -4.99 11.23 11.67
CA PRO A 200 -5.46 9.84 11.75
C PRO A 200 -6.90 9.78 12.25
N LEU A 201 -7.75 9.01 11.57
CA LEU A 201 -9.18 8.86 11.87
C LEU A 201 -9.55 7.38 12.06
N PRO A 202 -10.56 7.08 12.89
CA PRO A 202 -11.18 5.76 12.91
C PRO A 202 -11.73 5.39 11.52
N LYS A 203 -11.72 4.08 11.20
CA LYS A 203 -12.17 3.55 9.92
C LYS A 203 -13.56 4.06 9.52
N GLU A 204 -14.47 4.09 10.45
CA GLU A 204 -15.90 4.46 10.27
C GLU A 204 -16.06 5.93 9.87
N VAL A 205 -15.08 6.77 10.21
CA VAL A 205 -15.04 8.20 9.83
C VAL A 205 -14.25 8.39 8.56
N PHE A 206 -13.11 7.69 8.44
CA PHE A 206 -12.20 7.83 7.30
C PHE A 206 -12.82 7.34 5.98
N ASP A 207 -13.39 6.12 5.96
CA ASP A 207 -13.89 5.51 4.72
C ASP A 207 -14.99 6.35 4.04
N PRO A 208 -16.00 6.87 4.75
CA PRO A 208 -16.96 7.79 4.16
C PRO A 208 -16.35 9.10 3.67
N ALA A 209 -15.47 9.73 4.46
CA ALA A 209 -14.82 10.97 4.08
C ALA A 209 -13.94 10.80 2.83
N GLN A 210 -13.21 9.69 2.72
CA GLN A 210 -12.42 9.35 1.54
C GLN A 210 -13.32 9.16 0.31
N ALA A 211 -14.40 8.40 0.43
CA ALA A 211 -15.35 8.19 -0.66
C ALA A 211 -16.02 9.50 -1.12
N MET A 212 -16.25 10.43 -0.20
CA MET A 212 -16.82 11.76 -0.49
C MET A 212 -15.79 12.76 -1.02
N GLY A 213 -14.47 12.47 -0.89
CA GLY A 213 -13.40 13.38 -1.28
C GLY A 213 -13.18 14.54 -0.31
N GLU A 214 -13.51 14.36 0.94
CA GLU A 214 -13.37 15.36 2.01
C GLU A 214 -11.95 15.36 2.60
N TYR A 215 -10.94 15.49 1.73
CA TYR A 215 -9.51 15.52 2.10
C TYR A 215 -8.68 16.16 1.00
N ASP A 216 -7.51 16.67 1.34
CA ASP A 216 -6.48 17.09 0.37
C ASP A 216 -5.66 15.87 -0.08
N MET A 217 -5.24 15.09 0.90
CA MET A 217 -4.45 13.87 0.72
C MET A 217 -4.98 12.76 1.64
N SER A 218 -5.06 11.55 1.11
CA SER A 218 -5.40 10.36 1.89
C SER A 218 -4.50 9.19 1.51
N LEU A 219 -4.35 8.21 2.42
CA LEU A 219 -3.56 7.02 2.14
C LEU A 219 -4.45 5.86 1.68
N TRP A 220 -3.99 5.13 0.67
CA TRP A 220 -4.65 3.93 0.18
C TRP A 220 -3.64 2.86 -0.22
N THR A 221 -4.03 1.61 -0.08
CA THR A 221 -3.26 0.48 -0.63
C THR A 221 -3.77 0.16 -2.02
N THR A 222 -2.88 0.22 -3.01
CA THR A 222 -3.16 -0.32 -4.32
C THR A 222 -3.07 -1.81 -4.23
N ASN A 223 -4.19 -2.49 -4.26
CA ASN A 223 -4.17 -3.93 -4.24
C ASN A 223 -3.76 -4.48 -5.61
N ALA A 224 -2.53 -4.96 -5.70
CA ALA A 224 -2.02 -5.65 -6.88
C ALA A 224 -2.30 -7.15 -6.87
N ALA A 225 -3.07 -7.67 -5.92
CA ALA A 225 -3.41 -9.09 -5.84
C ALA A 225 -4.09 -9.66 -7.10
N GLY A 226 -4.55 -8.80 -8.02
CA GLY A 226 -4.97 -9.15 -9.38
C GLY A 226 -3.98 -8.74 -10.47
N GLY A 227 -2.73 -8.46 -10.12
CA GLY A 227 -1.67 -7.99 -11.02
C GLY A 227 -1.65 -6.47 -11.23
N ALA A 228 -0.67 -6.00 -11.99
CA ALA A 228 -0.42 -4.58 -12.24
C ALA A 228 -1.64 -3.81 -12.78
N PHE A 229 -2.60 -4.49 -13.40
CA PHE A 229 -3.85 -3.90 -13.86
C PHE A 229 -4.68 -3.33 -12.70
N ASN A 230 -4.86 -4.09 -11.60
CA ASN A 230 -5.65 -3.63 -10.46
C ASN A 230 -5.04 -2.41 -9.77
N ALA A 231 -3.71 -2.31 -9.76
CA ALA A 231 -3.03 -1.14 -9.20
C ALA A 231 -3.49 0.16 -9.89
N TYR A 232 -3.67 0.14 -11.21
CA TYR A 232 -4.09 1.32 -11.97
C TYR A 232 -5.60 1.51 -12.02
N THR A 233 -6.39 0.43 -11.97
CA THR A 233 -7.86 0.50 -12.04
C THR A 233 -8.44 1.38 -10.96
N MET A 234 -7.91 1.30 -9.73
CA MET A 234 -8.40 2.07 -8.60
C MET A 234 -8.15 3.57 -8.74
N TYR A 235 -7.08 3.98 -9.43
CA TYR A 235 -6.68 5.39 -9.54
C TYR A 235 -7.12 6.05 -10.84
N MET A 236 -7.26 5.27 -11.92
CA MET A 236 -7.33 5.80 -13.28
C MET A 236 -8.69 5.66 -13.94
N GLN A 237 -9.53 4.71 -13.50
CA GLN A 237 -10.82 4.53 -14.16
C GLN A 237 -11.77 5.70 -13.87
N THR A 238 -12.01 6.50 -14.88
CA THR A 238 -12.98 7.60 -14.84
C THR A 238 -14.41 7.13 -14.52
N LYS A 239 -14.75 5.88 -14.83
CA LYS A 239 -16.07 5.31 -14.47
C LYS A 239 -16.27 5.16 -12.96
N ASN A 240 -15.20 5.10 -12.17
CA ASN A 240 -15.27 4.90 -10.73
C ASN A 240 -15.62 6.18 -9.97
N TYR A 241 -15.56 7.33 -10.64
CA TYR A 241 -16.06 8.60 -10.13
C TYR A 241 -16.56 9.47 -11.29
N LYS A 242 -17.41 10.44 -10.94
CA LYS A 242 -17.76 11.56 -11.81
C LYS A 242 -17.52 12.84 -11.04
N LEU A 243 -16.95 13.85 -11.71
CA LEU A 243 -16.76 15.14 -11.07
C LEU A 243 -18.15 15.72 -10.70
N GLY A 244 -18.33 16.07 -9.42
CA GLY A 244 -19.62 16.48 -8.87
C GLY A 244 -20.40 15.36 -8.20
N ASP A 245 -20.08 14.10 -8.42
CA ASP A 245 -20.66 13.00 -7.64
C ASP A 245 -20.10 13.04 -6.23
N LYS A 246 -20.97 12.84 -5.27
CA LYS A 246 -20.57 12.90 -3.86
C LYS A 246 -19.80 11.66 -3.43
N LYS A 247 -20.00 10.50 -4.05
CA LYS A 247 -19.37 9.24 -3.66
C LYS A 247 -18.55 8.64 -4.80
N ALA A 248 -17.27 8.38 -4.55
CA ALA A 248 -16.41 7.62 -5.45
C ALA A 248 -16.34 6.15 -5.00
N ASP A 249 -16.27 5.24 -5.97
CA ASP A 249 -16.03 3.82 -5.78
C ASP A 249 -14.68 3.45 -6.43
N GLY A 250 -13.60 3.79 -5.75
CA GLY A 250 -12.25 3.86 -6.31
C GLY A 250 -11.96 5.23 -6.94
N ASN A 251 -10.76 5.41 -7.48
CA ASN A 251 -10.27 6.71 -7.97
C ASN A 251 -10.61 7.87 -7.00
N TYR A 252 -10.30 7.65 -5.75
CA TYR A 252 -10.67 8.57 -4.67
C TYR A 252 -10.09 9.98 -4.88
N GLY A 253 -8.93 10.10 -5.53
CA GLY A 253 -8.33 11.39 -5.92
C GLY A 253 -9.10 12.14 -7.01
N ARG A 254 -10.11 11.50 -7.61
CA ARG A 254 -10.91 12.04 -8.73
C ARG A 254 -10.07 12.46 -9.91
N TRP A 255 -8.99 11.72 -10.13
CA TRP A 255 -8.09 11.99 -11.23
C TRP A 255 -8.72 11.62 -12.56
N LYS A 256 -8.72 12.59 -13.47
CA LYS A 256 -9.08 12.40 -14.86
C LYS A 256 -7.81 12.25 -15.67
N CYS A 257 -7.47 11.03 -16.02
CA CYS A 257 -6.31 10.75 -16.86
C CYS A 257 -6.55 11.18 -18.32
N SER A 258 -5.50 11.11 -19.15
CA SER A 258 -5.61 11.36 -20.58
C SER A 258 -6.58 10.36 -21.25
N LYS A 259 -7.17 10.75 -22.37
CA LYS A 259 -8.05 9.86 -23.17
C LYS A 259 -7.34 8.56 -23.54
N GLU A 260 -6.06 8.64 -23.93
CA GLU A 260 -5.26 7.47 -24.27
C GLU A 260 -5.12 6.49 -23.08
N ALA A 261 -4.86 7.01 -21.89
CA ALA A 261 -4.77 6.20 -20.68
C ALA A 261 -6.12 5.59 -20.29
N ASP A 262 -7.21 6.35 -20.38
CA ASP A 262 -8.56 5.86 -20.07
C ASP A 262 -8.98 4.74 -21.05
N GLU A 263 -8.69 4.88 -22.35
CA GLU A 263 -8.89 3.84 -23.36
C GLU A 263 -7.98 2.63 -23.12
N ALA A 264 -6.72 2.84 -22.72
CA ALA A 264 -5.80 1.76 -22.43
C ALA A 264 -6.32 0.89 -21.29
N ILE A 265 -6.76 1.49 -20.17
CA ILE A 265 -7.27 0.77 -19.01
C ILE A 265 -8.62 0.09 -19.31
N ALA A 266 -9.53 0.76 -19.99
CA ALA A 266 -10.86 0.23 -20.31
C ALA A 266 -10.81 -1.00 -21.24
N ASN A 267 -9.79 -1.09 -22.07
CA ASN A 267 -9.64 -2.17 -23.04
C ASN A 267 -8.62 -3.24 -22.62
N LEU A 268 -7.81 -3.01 -21.58
CA LEU A 268 -6.84 -4.00 -21.10
C LEU A 268 -7.47 -5.36 -20.74
N PRO A 269 -8.64 -5.44 -20.07
CA PRO A 269 -9.29 -6.72 -19.79
C PRO A 269 -9.78 -7.50 -21.01
N LYS A 270 -9.84 -6.86 -22.17
CA LYS A 270 -10.27 -7.48 -23.44
C LYS A 270 -9.12 -8.06 -24.25
N VAL A 271 -7.88 -7.78 -23.85
CA VAL A 271 -6.69 -8.29 -24.53
C VAL A 271 -6.50 -9.76 -24.13
N PRO A 272 -6.29 -10.67 -25.09
CA PRO A 272 -5.96 -12.06 -24.82
C PRO A 272 -4.75 -12.16 -23.85
N GLN A 273 -4.80 -13.12 -22.92
CA GLN A 273 -3.75 -13.24 -21.87
C GLN A 273 -2.38 -13.61 -22.45
N ASP A 274 -2.34 -14.24 -23.60
CA ASP A 274 -1.13 -14.61 -24.33
C ASP A 274 -0.56 -13.47 -25.21
N ASP A 275 -1.34 -12.42 -25.46
CA ASP A 275 -0.84 -11.21 -26.14
C ASP A 275 -0.05 -10.30 -25.17
N ILE A 276 1.09 -10.83 -24.71
CA ILE A 276 1.98 -10.12 -23.78
C ILE A 276 2.46 -8.78 -24.31
N LYS A 277 2.63 -8.66 -25.63
CA LYS A 277 3.09 -7.42 -26.27
C LYS A 277 2.05 -6.30 -26.12
N GLU A 278 0.81 -6.56 -26.42
CA GLU A 278 -0.26 -5.56 -26.32
C GLU A 278 -0.59 -5.24 -24.84
N ILE A 279 -0.59 -6.24 -23.97
CA ILE A 279 -0.72 -6.05 -22.51
C ILE A 279 0.38 -5.10 -22.00
N THR A 280 1.63 -5.37 -22.37
CA THR A 280 2.77 -4.54 -21.95
C THR A 280 2.66 -3.12 -22.49
N ARG A 281 2.32 -2.96 -23.76
CA ARG A 281 2.13 -1.63 -24.38
C ARG A 281 1.09 -0.80 -23.61
N ARG A 282 -0.08 -1.36 -23.32
CA ARG A 282 -1.13 -0.66 -22.57
C ARG A 282 -0.68 -0.30 -21.16
N ARG A 283 -0.03 -1.22 -20.46
CA ARG A 283 0.52 -0.96 -19.12
C ARG A 283 1.56 0.16 -19.13
N GLN A 284 2.37 0.26 -20.20
CA GLN A 284 3.36 1.34 -20.33
C GLN A 284 2.71 2.72 -20.56
N ILE A 285 1.60 2.78 -21.29
CA ILE A 285 0.80 4.02 -21.41
C ILE A 285 0.31 4.47 -20.03
N LEU A 286 -0.21 3.53 -19.24
CA LEU A 286 -0.71 3.82 -17.88
C LEU A 286 0.42 4.29 -16.94
N GLN A 287 1.59 3.67 -17.01
CA GLN A 287 2.77 4.10 -16.26
C GLN A 287 3.19 5.52 -16.60
N GLN A 288 3.19 5.86 -17.88
CA GLN A 288 3.53 7.20 -18.32
C GLN A 288 2.54 8.25 -17.78
N ALA A 289 1.25 7.97 -17.84
CA ALA A 289 0.23 8.88 -17.32
C ALA A 289 0.39 9.12 -15.81
N VAL A 290 0.66 8.06 -15.04
CA VAL A 290 0.93 8.18 -13.59
C VAL A 290 2.21 8.98 -13.32
N TYR A 291 3.25 8.77 -14.12
CA TYR A 291 4.49 9.53 -13.98
C TYR A 291 4.28 11.02 -14.24
N ASP A 292 3.57 11.33 -15.35
CA ASP A 292 3.38 12.70 -15.83
C ASP A 292 2.46 13.51 -14.91
N ASP A 293 1.40 12.91 -14.41
CA ASP A 293 0.37 13.61 -13.64
C ASP A 293 0.54 13.48 -12.11
N ALA A 294 1.32 12.51 -11.66
CA ALA A 294 1.52 12.23 -10.23
C ALA A 294 0.20 12.22 -9.40
N PRO A 295 -0.83 11.45 -9.79
CA PRO A 295 -2.13 11.48 -9.11
C PRO A 295 -2.05 10.89 -7.69
N TYR A 296 -0.99 10.17 -7.40
CA TYR A 296 -0.64 9.69 -6.07
C TYR A 296 0.88 9.65 -5.88
N ILE A 297 1.30 9.58 -4.64
CA ILE A 297 2.71 9.46 -4.25
C ILE A 297 2.90 8.01 -3.77
N PRO A 298 3.61 7.16 -4.52
CA PRO A 298 3.97 5.82 -4.05
C PRO A 298 4.87 5.94 -2.81
N VAL A 299 4.50 5.27 -1.73
CA VAL A 299 5.21 5.40 -0.46
C VAL A 299 6.09 4.20 -0.20
N GLN A 300 5.51 3.01 -0.25
CA GLN A 300 6.20 1.77 0.03
C GLN A 300 5.50 0.59 -0.64
N ASN A 301 6.27 -0.36 -1.16
CA ASN A 301 5.73 -1.65 -1.50
C ASN A 301 5.43 -2.39 -0.21
N SER A 302 4.33 -3.12 -0.22
CA SER A 302 3.90 -3.90 0.92
C SER A 302 3.57 -5.32 0.49
N GLY A 303 3.28 -6.12 1.46
CA GLY A 303 2.79 -7.47 1.27
C GLY A 303 2.00 -7.87 2.50
N THR A 304 1.75 -9.14 2.60
CA THR A 304 1.09 -9.72 3.75
C THR A 304 2.12 -10.45 4.60
N GLY A 305 2.08 -10.22 5.90
CA GLY A 305 2.94 -10.89 6.85
C GLY A 305 2.13 -11.50 7.99
N GLY A 306 2.75 -12.37 8.76
CA GLY A 306 2.11 -12.96 9.90
C GLY A 306 3.08 -13.45 10.95
N MET A 307 2.76 -13.17 12.21
CA MET A 307 3.46 -13.67 13.38
C MET A 307 2.94 -15.04 13.78
N TYR A 308 3.82 -15.90 14.23
CA TYR A 308 3.45 -17.23 14.73
C TYR A 308 4.36 -17.69 15.87
N THR A 309 3.91 -18.70 16.60
CA THR A 309 4.74 -19.42 17.57
C THR A 309 4.62 -20.92 17.37
N THR A 310 5.73 -21.62 17.45
CA THR A 310 5.82 -23.09 17.30
C THR A 310 5.87 -23.83 18.66
N LYS A 311 5.45 -23.18 19.76
CA LYS A 311 5.46 -23.81 21.10
C LYS A 311 4.59 -25.06 21.22
N LYS A 312 3.54 -25.15 20.44
CA LYS A 312 2.53 -26.23 20.53
C LYS A 312 2.45 -27.08 19.28
N TRP A 313 3.05 -26.65 18.18
CA TRP A 313 2.96 -27.33 16.89
C TRP A 313 4.20 -27.02 16.04
N SER A 314 4.41 -27.79 14.98
CA SER A 314 5.52 -27.64 14.04
C SER A 314 5.03 -27.73 12.59
N GLY A 315 5.94 -27.68 11.63
CA GLY A 315 5.62 -27.91 10.21
C GLY A 315 5.23 -26.67 9.42
N LEU A 316 5.15 -25.47 10.03
CA LEU A 316 4.94 -24.25 9.26
C LEU A 316 6.10 -24.03 8.29
N LYS A 317 5.78 -23.99 7.00
CA LYS A 317 6.76 -23.69 5.94
C LYS A 317 6.99 -22.20 5.82
N LYS A 318 8.21 -21.84 5.42
CA LYS A 318 8.49 -20.46 5.02
C LYS A 318 7.89 -20.20 3.63
N ALA A 319 7.53 -18.95 3.37
CA ALA A 319 6.95 -18.55 2.09
C ALA A 319 7.87 -18.83 0.89
N GLU A 320 9.19 -18.84 1.11
CA GLU A 320 10.20 -19.15 0.10
C GLU A 320 10.35 -20.64 -0.25
N ASP A 321 9.84 -21.53 0.62
CA ASP A 321 9.96 -22.97 0.48
C ASP A 321 8.72 -23.64 -0.16
N VAL A 322 7.69 -22.87 -0.48
CA VAL A 322 6.41 -23.38 -0.98
C VAL A 322 5.89 -22.54 -2.15
N ASP A 323 5.04 -23.13 -2.97
CA ASP A 323 4.39 -22.46 -4.12
C ASP A 323 3.04 -21.78 -3.78
N TYR A 324 2.70 -21.75 -2.50
CA TYR A 324 1.54 -21.05 -1.96
C TYR A 324 1.97 -20.06 -0.88
N PHE A 325 1.12 -19.11 -0.55
CA PHE A 325 1.41 -18.18 0.53
C PHE A 325 0.90 -18.71 1.88
N PRO A 326 1.80 -19.05 2.85
CA PRO A 326 1.41 -19.48 4.19
C PRO A 326 0.80 -18.30 4.96
N ARG A 327 -0.53 -18.23 5.02
CA ARG A 327 -1.25 -17.13 5.66
C ARG A 327 -2.45 -17.61 6.48
N ALA A 328 -2.74 -16.87 7.55
CA ALA A 328 -3.85 -17.14 8.44
C ALA A 328 -5.21 -16.68 7.89
N SER A 329 -5.23 -15.89 6.80
CA SER A 329 -6.44 -15.47 6.13
C SER A 329 -6.57 -16.05 4.72
N GLY A 330 -7.81 -16.15 4.25
CA GLY A 330 -8.09 -16.77 2.94
C GLY A 330 -8.12 -18.30 3.01
N TYR A 331 -9.30 -18.87 2.90
CA TYR A 331 -9.56 -20.31 3.14
C TYR A 331 -8.61 -21.25 2.39
N ASN A 332 -8.33 -20.98 1.12
CA ASN A 332 -7.46 -21.85 0.33
C ASN A 332 -6.03 -21.90 0.88
N ASN A 333 -5.44 -20.73 1.12
CA ASN A 333 -4.07 -20.62 1.64
C ASN A 333 -3.97 -21.19 3.06
N MET A 334 -4.96 -20.93 3.91
CA MET A 334 -5.02 -21.44 5.27
C MET A 334 -5.06 -22.98 5.29
N ILE A 335 -5.86 -23.62 4.44
CA ILE A 335 -5.94 -25.08 4.34
C ILE A 335 -4.58 -25.66 3.91
N HIS A 336 -3.94 -25.11 2.89
CA HIS A 336 -2.62 -25.54 2.45
C HIS A 336 -1.59 -25.43 3.58
N THR A 337 -1.57 -24.29 4.27
CA THR A 337 -0.65 -24.07 5.39
C THR A 337 -0.87 -25.06 6.52
N VAL A 338 -2.12 -25.27 6.93
CA VAL A 338 -2.46 -26.17 8.04
C VAL A 338 -2.17 -27.63 7.70
N ASN A 339 -2.24 -28.02 6.42
CA ASN A 339 -1.89 -29.36 5.98
C ASN A 339 -0.43 -29.75 6.21
N ASP A 340 0.44 -28.78 6.42
CA ASP A 340 1.86 -28.99 6.72
C ASP A 340 2.15 -29.05 8.22
N PHE A 341 1.17 -28.78 9.08
CA PHE A 341 1.34 -28.83 10.55
C PHE A 341 1.43 -30.27 11.06
N ASP A 342 2.34 -30.46 12.01
CA ASP A 342 2.55 -31.69 12.79
C ASP A 342 2.33 -31.45 14.28
#